data_688dc7fbb90ed52e1f462850a558ff95
#
_entry.id   688dc7fbb90ed52e1f462850a558ff95
#
_cell.length_a   1.000
_cell.length_b   1.000
_cell.length_c   1.000
_cell.angle_alpha   90.00
_cell.angle_beta   90.00
_cell.angle_gamma   90.00
#
_symmetry.space_group_name_H-M   'P 1'
#
loop_
_entity.id
_entity.type
_entity.pdbx_description
1 polymer ?
#
loop_
_entity_poly.entity_id
_entity_poly.type
_entity_poly.pdbx_seq_one_letter_code
_entity_poly.pdbx_strand_id
1 'polypeptide(L)'
;MDDVDKFEVQIRFTQVHRQNDSIVFTDYDFQVHDQNYFYPASTVKFPAAVAALEKLNEIDTLDRNTRFYIEGDSVETTFAKAISEIFAVSDNLANNRLVEFLGQDDLNSRMKNRGVSPIRIAHRLGFHSDDTATIPLVIYLNDSTTANYAGTVNKAPQPLTLNKI
;
A
#
# COMPACT_ATOMS: atom_id res chain seq x y z
N MET A 1 -24.73 -1.13 23.06
CA MET A 1 -23.37 -0.97 22.49
C MET A 1 -22.35 -0.89 23.65
N ASP A 2 -22.31 -1.93 24.44
CA ASP A 2 -21.61 -1.87 25.73
C ASP A 2 -20.10 -2.26 25.63
N ASP A 3 -19.56 -2.49 24.41
CA ASP A 3 -18.20 -2.96 24.20
C ASP A 3 -17.42 -2.17 23.13
N VAL A 4 -17.76 -0.90 22.90
CA VAL A 4 -17.13 -0.07 21.84
C VAL A 4 -15.64 0.07 22.08
N ASP A 5 -15.23 0.27 23.33
CA ASP A 5 -13.83 0.42 23.70
C ASP A 5 -13.05 -0.90 23.58
N LYS A 6 -13.71 -2.01 23.93
CA LYS A 6 -13.12 -3.35 23.79
C LYS A 6 -12.79 -3.72 22.34
N PHE A 7 -13.58 -3.23 21.39
CA PHE A 7 -13.40 -3.49 19.95
C PHE A 7 -12.65 -2.36 19.25
N GLU A 8 -12.16 -1.36 19.96
CA GLU A 8 -11.42 -0.21 19.43
C GLU A 8 -12.15 0.43 18.22
N VAL A 9 -13.47 0.59 18.34
CA VAL A 9 -14.33 1.07 17.25
C VAL A 9 -14.04 2.54 16.96
N GLN A 10 -13.69 2.81 15.71
CA GLN A 10 -13.53 4.16 15.19
C GLN A 10 -14.45 4.35 13.99
N ILE A 11 -15.19 5.45 13.96
CA ILE A 11 -16.15 5.73 12.87
C ILE A 11 -15.93 7.13 12.37
N ARG A 12 -15.78 7.27 11.05
CA ARG A 12 -15.92 8.56 10.36
C ARG A 12 -17.11 8.48 9.41
N PHE A 13 -18.04 9.39 9.58
CA PHE A 13 -19.13 9.60 8.64
C PHE A 13 -18.87 10.90 7.87
N THR A 14 -18.68 10.78 6.56
CA THR A 14 -18.48 11.95 5.69
C THR A 14 -19.76 12.23 4.91
N GLN A 15 -20.39 13.35 5.18
CA GLN A 15 -21.47 13.87 4.37
C GLN A 15 -20.91 14.58 3.15
N VAL A 16 -21.33 14.16 1.97
CA VAL A 16 -20.91 14.76 0.69
C VAL A 16 -22.09 15.52 0.11
N HIS A 17 -21.93 16.81 -0.13
CA HIS A 17 -22.93 17.64 -0.78
C HIS A 17 -22.31 18.59 -1.80
N ARG A 18 -23.11 19.04 -2.74
CA ARG A 18 -22.68 19.99 -3.77
C ARG A 18 -23.16 21.39 -3.40
N GLN A 19 -22.22 22.34 -3.43
CA GLN A 19 -22.52 23.75 -3.21
C GLN A 19 -21.81 24.57 -4.29
N ASN A 20 -22.58 25.27 -5.13
CA ASN A 20 -22.06 26.14 -6.19
C ASN A 20 -20.98 25.45 -7.05
N ASP A 21 -21.29 24.31 -7.66
CA ASP A 21 -20.38 23.47 -8.49
C ASP A 21 -19.17 22.87 -7.77
N SER A 22 -19.02 23.11 -6.48
CA SER A 22 -17.99 22.50 -5.65
C SER A 22 -18.55 21.35 -4.84
N ILE A 23 -17.74 20.31 -4.63
CA ILE A 23 -18.05 19.22 -3.69
C ILE A 23 -17.54 19.63 -2.31
N VAL A 24 -18.43 19.61 -1.34
CA VAL A 24 -18.13 19.91 0.08
C VAL A 24 -18.25 18.63 0.89
N PHE A 25 -17.24 18.37 1.71
CA PHE A 25 -17.20 17.27 2.65
C PHE A 25 -17.38 17.80 4.07
N THR A 26 -18.24 17.16 4.83
CA THR A 26 -18.41 17.43 6.26
C THR A 26 -18.24 16.12 7.02
N ASP A 27 -17.20 16.05 7.85
CA ASP A 27 -16.86 14.87 8.62
C ASP A 27 -17.47 14.91 10.03
N TYR A 28 -17.94 13.75 10.47
CA TYR A 28 -18.40 13.48 11.82
C TYR A 28 -17.66 12.25 12.34
N ASP A 29 -16.89 12.46 13.40
CA ASP A 29 -15.99 11.45 13.93
C ASP A 29 -16.47 10.91 15.27
N PHE A 30 -16.34 9.60 15.45
CA PHE A 30 -16.44 8.92 16.73
C PHE A 30 -15.14 8.18 17.00
N GLN A 31 -14.42 8.54 18.05
CA GLN A 31 -13.11 8.02 18.48
C GLN A 31 -11.99 8.11 17.41
N VAL A 32 -12.20 8.78 16.29
CA VAL A 32 -11.17 8.97 15.26
C VAL A 32 -10.21 10.05 15.72
N HIS A 33 -8.98 9.65 16.00
CA HIS A 33 -7.92 10.57 16.40
C HIS A 33 -6.58 10.04 15.89
N ASP A 34 -5.68 10.91 15.46
CA ASP A 34 -4.38 10.56 14.88
C ASP A 34 -3.44 9.87 15.87
N GLN A 35 -3.70 9.96 17.18
CA GLN A 35 -2.98 9.25 18.23
C GLN A 35 -3.58 7.90 18.58
N ASN A 36 -4.76 7.57 18.05
CA ASN A 36 -5.40 6.28 18.28
C ASN A 36 -4.94 5.25 17.27
N TYR A 37 -4.56 4.06 17.75
CA TYR A 37 -4.15 3.00 16.86
C TYR A 37 -5.34 2.49 16.03
N PHE A 38 -5.11 2.31 14.75
CA PHE A 38 -6.03 1.64 13.85
C PHE A 38 -5.27 0.59 13.03
N TYR A 39 -5.71 -0.66 13.11
CA TYR A 39 -5.17 -1.73 12.28
C TYR A 39 -5.96 -1.84 10.97
N PRO A 40 -5.38 -1.41 9.84
CA PRO A 40 -6.11 -1.26 8.58
C PRO A 40 -6.36 -2.59 7.85
N ALA A 41 -5.76 -3.69 8.29
CA ALA A 41 -5.85 -4.98 7.61
C ALA A 41 -5.63 -4.86 6.10
N SER A 42 -6.48 -5.44 5.27
CA SER A 42 -6.36 -5.41 3.80
C SER A 42 -6.57 -4.03 3.17
N THR A 43 -6.99 -3.00 3.91
CA THR A 43 -7.11 -1.65 3.34
C THR A 43 -5.77 -1.03 2.99
N VAL A 44 -4.65 -1.53 3.56
CA VAL A 44 -3.28 -1.13 3.16
C VAL A 44 -2.96 -1.42 1.70
N LYS A 45 -3.71 -2.30 1.05
CA LYS A 45 -3.53 -2.66 -0.35
C LYS A 45 -3.89 -1.53 -1.30
N PHE A 46 -4.85 -0.69 -0.92
CA PHE A 46 -5.21 0.49 -1.71
C PHE A 46 -4.04 1.49 -1.82
N PRO A 47 -3.42 1.97 -0.73
CA PRO A 47 -2.24 2.82 -0.83
C PRO A 47 -1.06 2.15 -1.56
N ALA A 48 -0.85 0.85 -1.42
CA ALA A 48 0.19 0.14 -2.16
C ALA A 48 -0.07 0.17 -3.69
N ALA A 49 -1.31 -0.07 -4.12
CA ALA A 49 -1.70 0.00 -5.53
C ALA A 49 -1.53 1.43 -6.11
N VAL A 50 -1.97 2.45 -5.37
CA VAL A 50 -1.83 3.86 -5.79
C VAL A 50 -0.36 4.24 -5.92
N ALA A 51 0.46 3.93 -4.92
CA ALA A 51 1.89 4.23 -4.93
C ALA A 51 2.63 3.50 -6.08
N ALA A 52 2.25 2.26 -6.38
CA ALA A 52 2.82 1.52 -7.49
C ALA A 52 2.50 2.16 -8.84
N LEU A 53 1.26 2.62 -9.05
CA LEU A 53 0.87 3.33 -10.26
C LEU A 53 1.61 4.67 -10.42
N GLU A 54 1.81 5.40 -9.33
CA GLU A 54 2.61 6.61 -9.35
C GLU A 54 4.06 6.36 -9.75
N LYS A 55 4.68 5.36 -9.11
CA LYS A 55 6.06 5.00 -9.41
C LYS A 55 6.23 4.53 -10.85
N LEU A 56 5.25 3.79 -11.40
CA LEU A 56 5.25 3.42 -12.81
C LEU A 56 5.23 4.64 -13.73
N ASN A 57 4.47 5.69 -13.39
CA ASN A 57 4.44 6.92 -14.17
C ASN A 57 5.74 7.74 -14.12
N GLU A 58 6.64 7.43 -13.19
CA GLU A 58 7.96 8.06 -13.06
C GLU A 58 9.04 7.33 -13.88
N ILE A 59 8.73 6.15 -14.43
CA ILE A 59 9.69 5.29 -15.14
C ILE A 59 9.21 5.12 -16.58
N ASP A 60 9.77 5.90 -17.50
CA ASP A 60 9.34 5.93 -18.92
C ASP A 60 9.31 4.57 -19.63
N THR A 61 10.13 3.63 -19.16
CA THR A 61 10.25 2.29 -19.78
C THR A 61 9.26 1.26 -19.24
N LEU A 62 8.48 1.61 -18.23
CA LEU A 62 7.52 0.73 -17.58
C LEU A 62 6.11 1.28 -17.69
N ASP A 63 5.15 0.37 -17.78
CA ASP A 63 3.74 0.68 -17.68
C ASP A 63 2.98 -0.39 -16.87
N ARG A 64 1.69 -0.21 -16.70
CA ARG A 64 0.84 -1.14 -15.96
C ARG A 64 0.76 -2.54 -16.60
N ASN A 65 1.06 -2.68 -17.90
CA ASN A 65 1.02 -3.96 -18.61
C ASN A 65 2.40 -4.62 -18.69
N THR A 66 3.44 -3.94 -18.19
CA THR A 66 4.79 -4.50 -18.13
C THR A 66 4.77 -5.79 -17.33
N ARG A 67 5.28 -6.86 -17.93
CA ARG A 67 5.41 -8.18 -17.29
C ARG A 67 6.60 -8.20 -16.37
N PHE A 68 6.45 -8.89 -15.26
CA PHE A 68 7.53 -9.09 -14.29
C PHE A 68 7.30 -10.35 -13.46
N TYR A 69 8.34 -10.79 -12.77
CA TYR A 69 8.27 -11.76 -11.68
C TYR A 69 9.27 -11.37 -10.58
N ILE A 70 9.03 -11.85 -9.37
CA ILE A 70 9.96 -11.69 -8.25
C ILE A 70 11.09 -12.70 -8.42
N GLU A 71 12.34 -12.29 -8.23
CA GLU A 71 13.50 -13.17 -8.32
C GLU A 71 13.34 -14.37 -7.37
N GLY A 72 13.46 -15.58 -7.91
CA GLY A 72 13.21 -16.82 -7.15
C GLY A 72 11.76 -17.30 -7.15
N ASP A 73 10.81 -16.51 -7.66
CA ASP A 73 9.42 -16.94 -7.91
C ASP A 73 9.25 -17.40 -9.36
N SER A 74 8.36 -18.34 -9.59
CA SER A 74 8.00 -18.83 -10.94
C SER A 74 6.76 -18.14 -11.52
N VAL A 75 6.10 -17.26 -10.75
CA VAL A 75 4.84 -16.64 -11.15
C VAL A 75 5.09 -15.33 -11.87
N GLU A 76 4.92 -15.36 -13.18
CA GLU A 76 4.93 -14.17 -14.03
C GLU A 76 3.57 -13.45 -13.99
N THR A 77 3.59 -12.13 -13.87
CA THR A 77 2.40 -11.29 -13.80
C THR A 77 2.63 -9.92 -14.47
N THR A 78 1.62 -9.04 -14.42
CA THR A 78 1.76 -7.62 -14.76
C THR A 78 1.31 -6.77 -13.59
N PHE A 79 1.71 -5.50 -13.56
CA PHE A 79 1.21 -4.57 -12.53
C PHE A 79 -0.31 -4.43 -12.57
N ALA A 80 -0.89 -4.36 -13.78
CA ALA A 80 -2.35 -4.30 -13.95
C ALA A 80 -3.05 -5.54 -13.38
N LYS A 81 -2.51 -6.74 -13.61
CA LYS A 81 -3.05 -7.99 -13.08
C LYS A 81 -2.94 -8.04 -11.57
N ALA A 82 -1.78 -7.73 -11.00
CA ALA A 82 -1.58 -7.69 -9.55
C ALA A 82 -2.57 -6.72 -8.87
N ILE A 83 -2.75 -5.52 -9.42
CA ILE A 83 -3.73 -4.54 -8.92
C ILE A 83 -5.16 -5.09 -9.03
N SER A 84 -5.51 -5.73 -10.13
CA SER A 84 -6.83 -6.35 -10.29
C SER A 84 -7.09 -7.45 -9.26
N GLU A 85 -6.13 -8.32 -9.00
CA GLU A 85 -6.21 -9.39 -7.99
C GLU A 85 -6.39 -8.82 -6.57
N ILE A 86 -5.69 -7.72 -6.25
CA ILE A 86 -5.86 -7.00 -4.99
C ILE A 86 -7.32 -6.57 -4.78
N PHE A 87 -7.93 -5.95 -5.78
CA PHE A 87 -9.29 -5.41 -5.63
C PHE A 87 -10.40 -6.45 -5.84
N ALA A 88 -10.16 -7.49 -6.64
CA ALA A 88 -11.16 -8.52 -6.89
C ALA A 88 -11.29 -9.52 -5.75
N VAL A 89 -10.17 -9.97 -5.19
CA VAL A 89 -10.14 -11.07 -4.20
C VAL A 89 -9.26 -10.77 -2.98
N SER A 90 -8.80 -9.54 -2.88
CA SER A 90 -7.92 -9.13 -1.76
C SER A 90 -6.65 -9.99 -1.65
N ASP A 91 -6.00 -10.28 -2.78
CA ASP A 91 -4.84 -11.16 -2.83
C ASP A 91 -3.63 -10.55 -2.11
N ASN A 92 -3.04 -11.32 -1.18
CA ASN A 92 -1.88 -10.89 -0.39
C ASN A 92 -0.58 -10.97 -1.20
N LEU A 93 -0.44 -11.99 -2.04
CA LEU A 93 0.78 -12.16 -2.84
C LEU A 93 0.89 -11.07 -3.92
N ALA A 94 -0.24 -10.73 -4.55
CA ALA A 94 -0.31 -9.62 -5.48
C ALA A 94 0.09 -8.29 -4.82
N ASN A 95 -0.41 -8.02 -3.59
CA ASN A 95 0.03 -6.86 -2.82
C ASN A 95 1.53 -6.90 -2.52
N ASN A 96 2.04 -8.05 -2.08
CA ASN A 96 3.45 -8.17 -1.72
C ASN A 96 4.37 -7.93 -2.92
N ARG A 97 3.97 -8.35 -4.13
CA ARG A 97 4.68 -8.02 -5.37
C ARG A 97 4.81 -6.51 -5.60
N LEU A 98 3.74 -5.76 -5.31
CA LEU A 98 3.81 -4.29 -5.37
C LEU A 98 4.69 -3.70 -4.28
N VAL A 99 4.72 -4.29 -3.09
CA VAL A 99 5.61 -3.88 -2.00
C VAL A 99 7.08 -4.16 -2.37
N GLU A 100 7.38 -5.28 -3.04
CA GLU A 100 8.75 -5.54 -3.57
C GLU A 100 9.18 -4.48 -4.59
N PHE A 101 8.27 -4.07 -5.47
CA PHE A 101 8.55 -3.02 -6.44
C PHE A 101 8.77 -1.64 -5.81
N LEU A 102 8.00 -1.32 -4.77
CA LEU A 102 8.04 -0.02 -4.10
C LEU A 102 9.18 0.09 -3.09
N GLY A 103 9.28 -0.88 -2.20
CA GLY A 103 9.92 -0.76 -0.91
C GLY A 103 9.06 -0.05 0.12
N GLN A 104 9.22 -0.40 1.39
CA GLN A 104 8.42 0.17 2.47
C GLN A 104 8.70 1.67 2.68
N ASP A 105 9.95 2.10 2.55
CA ASP A 105 10.33 3.50 2.74
C ASP A 105 9.68 4.41 1.69
N ASP A 106 9.72 4.02 0.41
CA ASP A 106 9.09 4.76 -0.68
C ASP A 106 7.57 4.80 -0.51
N LEU A 107 6.95 3.65 -0.23
CA LEU A 107 5.51 3.56 0.01
C LEU A 107 5.05 4.50 1.13
N ASN A 108 5.70 4.44 2.30
CA ASN A 108 5.34 5.30 3.44
C ASN A 108 5.61 6.78 3.15
N SER A 109 6.69 7.09 2.44
CA SER A 109 7.03 8.46 2.05
C SER A 109 5.98 9.06 1.11
N ARG A 110 5.52 8.30 0.11
CA ARG A 110 4.45 8.72 -0.81
C ARG A 110 3.15 9.03 -0.07
N MET A 111 2.78 8.18 0.88
CA MET A 111 1.57 8.41 1.67
C MET A 111 1.68 9.67 2.53
N LYS A 112 2.80 9.87 3.22
CA LYS A 112 3.04 11.10 4.00
C LYS A 112 2.99 12.36 3.14
N ASN A 113 3.59 12.33 1.96
CA ASN A 113 3.60 13.47 1.03
C ASN A 113 2.18 13.82 0.52
N ARG A 114 1.23 12.88 0.61
CA ARG A 114 -0.18 13.08 0.31
C ARG A 114 -1.03 13.46 1.51
N GLY A 115 -0.41 13.71 2.66
CA GLY A 115 -1.10 14.09 3.89
C GLY A 115 -1.69 12.90 4.66
N VAL A 116 -1.39 11.66 4.28
CA VAL A 116 -1.81 10.46 5.03
C VAL A 116 -0.81 10.20 6.14
N SER A 117 -1.09 10.71 7.33
CA SER A 117 -0.21 10.61 8.50
C SER A 117 -1.03 10.66 9.78
N PRO A 118 -0.65 9.88 10.83
CA PRO A 118 0.45 8.92 10.84
C PRO A 118 0.12 7.64 10.07
N ILE A 119 1.07 7.12 9.33
CA ILE A 119 0.96 5.83 8.64
C ILE A 119 2.28 5.06 8.73
N ARG A 120 2.19 3.75 8.89
CA ARG A 120 3.34 2.84 8.83
C ARG A 120 2.95 1.50 8.24
N ILE A 121 3.35 1.28 7.00
CA ILE A 121 3.27 -0.02 6.33
C ILE A 121 4.67 -0.64 6.44
N ALA A 122 4.82 -1.69 7.27
CA ALA A 122 6.12 -2.15 7.73
C ALA A 122 6.46 -3.58 7.30
N HIS A 123 5.52 -4.33 6.77
CA HIS A 123 5.73 -5.74 6.45
C HIS A 123 4.89 -6.20 5.26
N ARG A 124 5.28 -7.32 4.70
CA ARG A 124 4.49 -8.07 3.71
C ARG A 124 3.28 -8.71 4.39
N LEU A 125 2.18 -8.83 3.67
CA LEU A 125 0.98 -9.46 4.21
C LEU A 125 1.11 -10.98 4.19
N GLY A 126 0.73 -11.64 5.29
CA GLY A 126 0.77 -13.09 5.43
C GLY A 126 2.16 -13.68 5.69
N PHE A 127 3.18 -12.85 5.89
CA PHE A 127 4.53 -13.28 6.25
C PHE A 127 4.98 -12.59 7.54
N HIS A 128 5.63 -13.37 8.39
CA HIS A 128 6.37 -12.84 9.53
C HIS A 128 7.85 -12.77 9.10
N SER A 129 8.26 -11.61 8.67
CA SER A 129 9.65 -11.36 8.30
C SER A 129 10.05 -9.96 8.77
N ASP A 130 11.14 -9.90 9.52
CA ASP A 130 11.80 -8.65 9.89
C ASP A 130 12.73 -8.15 8.77
N ASP A 131 12.67 -8.80 7.60
CA ASP A 131 13.52 -8.47 6.48
C ASP A 131 13.12 -7.11 5.89
N THR A 132 14.05 -6.18 5.96
CA THR A 132 13.92 -4.83 5.44
C THR A 132 14.33 -4.72 3.97
N ALA A 133 14.92 -5.75 3.39
CA ALA A 133 15.29 -5.77 1.99
C ALA A 133 14.11 -6.20 1.12
N THR A 134 13.91 -5.55 -0.01
CA THR A 134 13.02 -6.04 -1.06
C THR A 134 13.73 -7.05 -1.94
N ILE A 135 12.98 -8.02 -2.43
CA ILE A 135 13.47 -8.99 -3.40
C ILE A 135 13.51 -8.32 -4.78
N PRO A 136 14.59 -8.47 -5.56
CA PRO A 136 14.64 -7.92 -6.91
C PRO A 136 13.50 -8.43 -7.81
N LEU A 137 13.09 -7.59 -8.77
CA LEU A 137 12.18 -8.00 -9.82
C LEU A 137 12.95 -8.22 -11.13
N VAL A 138 12.55 -9.23 -11.87
CA VAL A 138 12.94 -9.40 -13.26
C VAL A 138 11.81 -8.85 -14.12
N ILE A 139 12.11 -7.82 -14.89
CA ILE A 139 11.15 -7.08 -15.71
C ILE A 139 11.39 -7.40 -17.17
N TYR A 140 10.32 -7.70 -17.92
CA TYR A 140 10.37 -7.90 -19.37
C TYR A 140 10.29 -6.55 -20.07
N LEU A 141 11.36 -6.16 -20.74
CA LEU A 141 11.40 -4.99 -21.61
C LEU A 141 10.72 -5.26 -22.96
N ASN A 142 10.77 -6.53 -23.39
CA ASN A 142 10.04 -7.11 -24.54
C ASN A 142 10.03 -8.63 -24.38
N ASP A 143 9.54 -9.36 -25.38
CA ASP A 143 9.38 -10.82 -25.33
C ASP A 143 10.70 -11.63 -25.22
N SER A 144 11.84 -11.02 -25.50
CA SER A 144 13.15 -11.68 -25.50
C SER A 144 14.20 -11.03 -24.58
N THR A 145 13.89 -9.88 -23.98
CA THR A 145 14.84 -9.12 -23.19
C THR A 145 14.27 -8.81 -21.82
N THR A 146 15.01 -9.11 -20.79
CA THR A 146 14.68 -8.77 -19.41
C THR A 146 15.70 -7.81 -18.82
N ALA A 147 15.29 -7.07 -17.80
CA ALA A 147 16.15 -6.25 -16.97
C ALA A 147 15.90 -6.54 -15.49
N ASN A 148 16.94 -6.49 -14.69
CA ASN A 148 16.81 -6.59 -13.24
C ASN A 148 16.46 -5.23 -12.65
N TYR A 149 15.38 -5.19 -11.92
CA TYR A 149 15.00 -4.08 -11.05
C TYR A 149 15.50 -4.41 -9.65
N ALA A 150 16.57 -3.73 -9.26
CA ALA A 150 17.27 -4.03 -8.01
C ALA A 150 16.38 -3.87 -6.79
N GLY A 151 16.52 -4.76 -5.85
CA GLY A 151 15.94 -4.62 -4.53
C GLY A 151 16.50 -3.42 -3.77
N THR A 152 15.74 -2.92 -2.82
CA THR A 152 16.13 -1.82 -1.94
C THR A 152 16.22 -2.30 -0.50
N VAL A 153 17.14 -1.72 0.27
CA VAL A 153 17.21 -1.94 1.71
C VAL A 153 16.47 -0.79 2.38
N ASN A 154 15.37 -1.12 3.03
CA ASN A 154 14.54 -0.15 3.75
C ASN A 154 15.06 0.03 5.19
N LYS A 155 14.70 1.13 5.82
CA LYS A 155 15.02 1.36 7.23
C LYS A 155 14.18 0.42 8.09
N ALA A 156 14.77 -0.06 9.19
CA ALA A 156 13.99 -0.78 10.18
C ALA A 156 12.81 0.10 10.66
N PRO A 157 11.59 -0.43 10.67
CA PRO A 157 10.43 0.36 11.03
C PRO A 157 10.52 0.79 12.49
N GLN A 158 10.42 2.10 12.73
CA GLN A 158 10.38 2.63 14.09
C GLN A 158 9.01 2.33 14.72
N PRO A 159 8.95 1.97 15.99
CA PRO A 159 7.69 1.81 16.70
C PRO A 159 6.83 3.09 16.61
N LEU A 160 5.54 2.93 16.37
CA LEU A 160 4.58 4.01 16.54
C LEU A 160 4.10 3.98 18.00
N THR A 161 4.22 5.13 18.68
CA THR A 161 3.63 5.29 20.00
C THR A 161 2.22 5.85 19.81
N LEU A 162 1.24 4.97 19.86
CA LEU A 162 -0.17 5.31 19.69
C LEU A 162 -0.96 4.82 20.90
N ASN A 163 -2.07 5.50 21.18
CA ASN A 163 -3.00 5.08 22.22
C ASN A 163 -3.77 3.84 21.75
N LYS A 164 -3.94 2.91 22.66
CA LYS A 164 -5.04 1.94 22.57
C LYS A 164 -6.31 2.60 23.08
N ILE A 165 -7.40 2.38 22.41
CA ILE A 165 -8.71 2.88 22.80
C ILE A 165 -9.28 1.98 23.90
#